data_220825eb3ba8e329c9522776f547896d
#
_entry.id   220825eb3ba8e329c9522776f547896d
#
_cell.length_a   1.000
_cell.length_b   1.000
_cell.length_c   1.000
_cell.angle_alpha   90.00
_cell.angle_beta   90.00
_cell.angle_gamma   90.00
#
_symmetry.space_group_name_H-M   'P 1'
#
loop_
_entity.id
_entity.type
_entity.pdbx_description
1 polymer ?
#
loop_
_entity_poly.entity_id
_entity_poly.type
_entity_poly.pdbx_seq_one_letter_code
_entity_poly.pdbx_strand_id
1 'polypeptide(L)'
;KRAPDDLEGEFYQVYAEGCVEGEVTNPLKVAPALWGLDFNRNYPFGWYTENRQPGAGPYPLSNPENKAVVDFVLSHPNIGGVATHHTNGGIILYPPGTQSSSKASKKDMRFFREIGAMGTEEMGYGCINIFDSFFTDQEAYSSGAFDDWCYQSQGIPAYTIELWDLEVRSGCGCPWPVPKEPKTTAQKA
;
A
#
# COMPACT_ATOMS: atom_id res chain seq x y z
N LYS A 1 -8.54 -2.47 20.11
CA LYS A 1 -9.48 -1.80 19.22
C LYS A 1 -10.54 -1.14 20.05
N ARG A 2 -10.73 0.15 19.87
CA ARG A 2 -11.70 0.92 20.59
C ARG A 2 -13.05 0.95 19.85
N ALA A 3 -14.16 0.97 20.58
CA ALA A 3 -15.45 1.22 19.94
C ALA A 3 -15.50 2.67 19.42
N PRO A 4 -16.20 2.96 18.29
CA PRO A 4 -16.22 4.30 17.69
C PRO A 4 -16.76 5.41 18.61
N ASP A 5 -17.55 5.07 19.59
CA ASP A 5 -18.18 5.94 20.58
C ASP A 5 -17.42 6.06 21.91
N ASP A 6 -16.31 5.33 22.04
CA ASP A 6 -15.45 5.38 23.21
C ASP A 6 -14.45 6.54 23.07
N LEU A 7 -14.74 7.67 23.68
CA LEU A 7 -13.95 8.91 23.59
C LEU A 7 -12.91 9.05 24.69
N GLU A 8 -12.93 8.20 25.72
CA GLU A 8 -12.00 8.23 26.84
C GLU A 8 -11.17 6.95 26.90
N GLY A 9 -9.89 7.07 27.28
CA GLY A 9 -8.96 5.97 27.47
C GLY A 9 -7.81 5.95 26.46
N GLU A 10 -7.03 4.90 26.46
CA GLU A 10 -5.81 4.79 25.69
C GLU A 10 -6.08 4.36 24.24
N PHE A 11 -5.48 5.04 23.27
CA PHE A 11 -5.55 4.69 21.86
C PHE A 11 -4.39 3.78 21.50
N TYR A 12 -4.69 2.63 20.93
CA TYR A 12 -3.67 1.71 20.41
C TYR A 12 -3.70 1.74 18.88
N GLN A 13 -2.58 2.08 18.30
CA GLN A 13 -2.35 1.76 16.90
C GLN A 13 -1.78 0.36 16.85
N VAL A 14 -2.54 -0.58 16.30
CA VAL A 14 -2.11 -1.97 16.17
C VAL A 14 -1.29 -2.07 14.89
N TYR A 15 0.03 -2.14 15.04
CA TYR A 15 0.91 -2.63 14.01
C TYR A 15 1.17 -4.09 14.33
N ALA A 16 0.49 -4.99 13.66
CA ALA A 16 0.69 -6.42 13.71
C ALA A 16 0.39 -7.13 15.05
N GLU A 17 0.38 -8.44 15.00
CA GLU A 17 0.23 -9.31 16.17
C GLU A 17 1.44 -9.15 17.10
N GLY A 18 1.21 -8.61 18.28
CA GLY A 18 2.23 -8.44 19.29
C GLY A 18 1.61 -8.15 20.65
N CYS A 19 2.36 -8.40 21.70
CA CYS A 19 2.01 -7.99 23.05
C CYS A 19 2.53 -6.59 23.30
N VAL A 20 1.70 -5.72 23.89
CA VAL A 20 2.16 -4.47 24.47
C VAL A 20 2.75 -4.79 25.83
N GLU A 21 4.07 -4.73 25.96
CA GLU A 21 4.77 -4.88 27.23
C GLU A 21 5.13 -3.51 27.79
N GLY A 22 4.71 -3.24 29.04
CA GLY A 22 5.03 -2.04 29.77
C GLY A 22 3.90 -1.01 29.86
N GLU A 23 4.18 0.11 30.52
CA GLU A 23 3.23 1.21 30.67
C GLU A 23 3.07 1.99 29.36
N VAL A 24 1.82 2.19 28.95
CA VAL A 24 1.49 3.07 27.84
C VAL A 24 1.54 4.50 28.31
N THR A 25 2.52 5.25 27.86
CA THR A 25 2.71 6.66 28.19
C THR A 25 2.25 7.58 27.07
N ASN A 26 1.76 8.77 27.42
CA ASN A 26 1.45 9.81 26.44
C ASN A 26 2.71 10.71 26.22
N PRO A 27 3.22 10.95 25.00
CA PRO A 27 2.66 10.51 23.72
C PRO A 27 2.80 9.00 23.51
N LEU A 28 1.87 8.42 22.78
CA LEU A 28 1.83 6.98 22.44
C LEU A 28 3.22 6.52 21.96
N LYS A 29 3.89 5.73 22.77
CA LYS A 29 5.03 4.96 22.30
C LYS A 29 4.47 3.79 21.49
N VAL A 30 4.66 3.85 20.19
CA VAL A 30 4.42 2.70 19.33
C VAL A 30 5.36 1.59 19.81
N ALA A 31 4.80 0.43 20.17
CA ALA A 31 5.62 -0.73 20.48
C ALA A 31 6.52 -1.01 19.27
N PRO A 32 7.83 -1.27 19.49
CA PRO A 32 8.68 -1.68 18.38
C PRO A 32 8.03 -2.89 17.73
N ALA A 33 7.99 -2.92 16.41
CA ALA A 33 7.46 -4.02 15.62
C ALA A 33 8.40 -5.23 15.73
N LEU A 34 8.51 -5.80 16.94
CA LEU A 34 9.36 -6.97 17.20
C LEU A 34 8.84 -8.21 16.51
N TRP A 35 7.55 -8.24 16.18
CA TRP A 35 6.85 -9.37 15.57
C TRP A 35 5.85 -8.91 14.52
N GLY A 36 6.05 -7.70 14.03
CA GLY A 36 5.13 -7.10 13.09
C GLY A 36 5.15 -7.81 11.75
N LEU A 37 4.04 -8.45 11.42
CA LEU A 37 3.77 -8.91 10.07
C LEU A 37 3.04 -7.79 9.34
N ASP A 38 3.61 -7.32 8.26
CA ASP A 38 2.89 -6.53 7.26
C ASP A 38 2.43 -7.48 6.16
N PHE A 39 1.13 -7.72 6.09
CA PHE A 39 0.57 -8.62 5.08
C PHE A 39 0.94 -8.22 3.66
N ASN A 40 1.14 -6.92 3.39
CA ASN A 40 1.59 -6.45 2.10
C ASN A 40 3.12 -6.46 1.92
N ARG A 41 3.83 -7.32 2.67
CA ARG A 41 5.26 -7.60 2.54
C ARG A 41 5.56 -9.09 2.48
N ASN A 42 4.53 -9.94 2.48
CA ASN A 42 4.69 -11.39 2.59
C ASN A 42 4.30 -12.16 1.31
N TYR A 43 4.00 -11.47 0.20
CA TYR A 43 3.75 -12.11 -1.10
C TYR A 43 5.05 -12.54 -1.78
N PRO A 44 5.03 -13.61 -2.62
CA PRO A 44 6.25 -14.25 -3.11
C PRO A 44 7.10 -13.40 -4.05
N PHE A 45 6.48 -12.53 -4.85
CA PHE A 45 7.24 -11.75 -5.84
C PHE A 45 8.11 -10.70 -5.16
N GLY A 46 9.39 -10.74 -5.47
CA GLY A 46 10.35 -9.76 -4.94
C GLY A 46 10.52 -9.81 -3.41
N TRP A 47 10.07 -10.86 -2.76
CA TRP A 47 10.17 -11.00 -1.30
C TRP A 47 11.62 -10.93 -0.81
N TYR A 48 11.81 -10.23 0.29
CA TYR A 48 13.07 -10.19 1.03
C TYR A 48 12.89 -10.62 2.48
N THR A 49 14.00 -10.98 3.09
CA THR A 49 14.03 -11.36 4.50
C THR A 49 13.74 -10.17 5.42
N GLU A 50 13.31 -10.43 6.64
CA GLU A 50 12.89 -9.46 7.65
C GLU A 50 13.93 -8.35 7.92
N ASN A 51 15.23 -8.67 7.84
CA ASN A 51 16.30 -7.68 8.05
C ASN A 51 16.41 -6.63 6.93
N ARG A 52 15.88 -6.91 5.74
CA ARG A 52 15.83 -5.97 4.61
C ARG A 52 14.46 -5.36 4.43
N GLN A 53 13.42 -6.13 4.67
CA GLN A 53 12.02 -5.71 4.57
C GLN A 53 11.30 -6.02 5.88
N PRO A 54 11.21 -5.05 6.81
CA PRO A 54 10.45 -5.22 8.04
C PRO A 54 9.00 -5.62 7.77
N GLY A 55 8.50 -6.59 8.51
CA GLY A 55 7.15 -7.12 8.35
C GLY A 55 7.01 -8.24 7.31
N ALA A 56 8.11 -8.65 6.67
CA ALA A 56 8.07 -9.66 5.60
C ALA A 56 7.79 -11.10 6.09
N GLY A 57 7.97 -11.34 7.39
CA GLY A 57 7.84 -12.68 7.96
C GLY A 57 9.01 -13.60 7.62
N PRO A 58 9.01 -14.84 8.16
CA PRO A 58 10.13 -15.75 8.05
C PRO A 58 10.32 -16.34 6.64
N TYR A 59 9.29 -16.40 5.83
CA TYR A 59 9.31 -16.87 4.43
C TYR A 59 8.06 -16.37 3.69
N PRO A 60 8.07 -16.35 2.35
CA PRO A 60 6.90 -15.93 1.57
C PRO A 60 5.67 -16.78 1.89
N LEU A 61 4.51 -16.14 2.06
CA LEU A 61 3.26 -16.82 2.45
C LEU A 61 3.34 -17.55 3.80
N SER A 62 4.20 -17.09 4.70
CA SER A 62 4.22 -17.55 6.08
C SER A 62 2.94 -17.17 6.83
N ASN A 63 2.27 -16.12 6.40
CA ASN A 63 0.99 -15.71 6.94
C ASN A 63 -0.14 -16.52 6.31
N PRO A 64 -0.96 -17.22 7.11
CA PRO A 64 -2.07 -18.00 6.59
C PRO A 64 -3.10 -17.18 5.81
N GLU A 65 -3.29 -15.91 6.16
CA GLU A 65 -4.16 -14.97 5.46
C GLU A 65 -3.65 -14.70 4.04
N ASN A 66 -2.36 -14.38 3.89
CA ASN A 66 -1.75 -14.18 2.58
C ASN A 66 -1.83 -15.44 1.73
N LYS A 67 -1.56 -16.61 2.35
CA LYS A 67 -1.69 -17.89 1.67
C LYS A 67 -3.10 -18.14 1.18
N ALA A 68 -4.12 -17.86 2.00
CA ALA A 68 -5.51 -18.04 1.62
C ALA A 68 -5.91 -17.15 0.44
N VAL A 69 -5.43 -15.88 0.42
CA VAL A 69 -5.66 -14.96 -0.71
C VAL A 69 -4.98 -15.47 -1.99
N VAL A 70 -3.75 -15.92 -1.90
CA VAL A 70 -3.01 -16.50 -3.04
C VAL A 70 -3.71 -17.74 -3.56
N ASP A 71 -4.09 -18.69 -2.70
CA ASP A 71 -4.81 -19.91 -3.08
C ASP A 71 -6.15 -19.56 -3.76
N PHE A 72 -6.86 -18.55 -3.26
CA PHE A 72 -8.08 -18.05 -3.89
C PHE A 72 -7.83 -17.53 -5.29
N VAL A 73 -6.87 -16.61 -5.47
CA VAL A 73 -6.56 -16.03 -6.78
C VAL A 73 -6.15 -17.12 -7.77
N LEU A 74 -5.28 -18.05 -7.36
CA LEU A 74 -4.81 -19.14 -8.23
C LEU A 74 -5.91 -20.12 -8.61
N SER A 75 -6.91 -20.31 -7.75
CA SER A 75 -8.04 -21.19 -8.04
C SER A 75 -9.14 -20.55 -8.91
N HIS A 76 -9.02 -19.24 -9.20
CA HIS A 76 -10.01 -18.48 -9.97
C HIS A 76 -9.39 -17.84 -11.22
N PRO A 77 -9.10 -18.60 -12.28
CA PRO A 77 -8.43 -18.11 -13.50
C PRO A 77 -9.25 -17.07 -14.29
N ASN A 78 -10.48 -16.81 -13.88
CA ASN A 78 -11.36 -15.78 -14.43
C ASN A 78 -11.15 -14.39 -13.79
N ILE A 79 -10.25 -14.24 -12.82
CA ILE A 79 -9.92 -12.92 -12.26
C ILE A 79 -9.14 -12.13 -13.31
N GLY A 80 -9.75 -11.07 -13.83
CA GLY A 80 -9.17 -10.22 -14.86
C GLY A 80 -8.52 -8.94 -14.35
N GLY A 81 -8.63 -8.65 -13.06
CA GLY A 81 -8.04 -7.48 -12.41
C GLY A 81 -8.29 -7.48 -10.91
N VAL A 82 -7.48 -6.72 -10.18
CA VAL A 82 -7.54 -6.63 -8.71
C VAL A 82 -7.46 -5.18 -8.29
N ALA A 83 -8.26 -4.81 -7.30
CA ALA A 83 -8.13 -3.55 -6.56
C ALA A 83 -8.02 -3.86 -5.06
N THR A 84 -6.95 -3.39 -4.44
CA THR A 84 -6.77 -3.45 -2.99
C THR A 84 -6.99 -2.08 -2.37
N HIS A 85 -7.42 -2.07 -1.13
CA HIS A 85 -7.71 -0.84 -0.42
C HIS A 85 -6.82 -0.72 0.80
N HIS A 86 -6.07 0.36 0.81
CA HIS A 86 -5.18 0.76 1.89
C HIS A 86 -5.64 2.10 2.49
N THR A 87 -4.91 2.62 3.41
CA THR A 87 -5.05 3.96 3.99
C THR A 87 -3.67 4.43 4.44
N ASN A 88 -3.31 5.68 4.22
CA ASN A 88 -4.07 6.77 3.65
C ASN A 88 -3.24 7.45 2.54
N GLY A 89 -3.88 8.33 1.76
CA GLY A 89 -3.12 9.09 0.76
C GLY A 89 -4.00 9.75 -0.32
N GLY A 90 -5.22 9.24 -0.52
CA GLY A 90 -6.09 9.73 -1.59
C GLY A 90 -5.46 9.54 -2.97
N ILE A 91 -4.88 8.35 -3.22
CA ILE A 91 -4.12 8.08 -4.43
C ILE A 91 -4.36 6.66 -4.92
N ILE A 92 -4.29 6.49 -6.25
CA ILE A 92 -4.34 5.20 -6.94
C ILE A 92 -2.92 4.83 -7.34
N LEU A 93 -2.45 3.70 -6.88
CA LEU A 93 -1.12 3.18 -7.15
C LEU A 93 -1.19 2.00 -8.12
N TYR A 94 -0.21 1.90 -9.05
CA TYR A 94 -0.08 0.74 -9.93
C TYR A 94 1.37 0.26 -10.01
N PRO A 95 1.57 -1.08 -10.18
CA PRO A 95 2.91 -1.67 -10.31
C PRO A 95 3.62 -1.26 -11.61
N PRO A 96 4.92 -1.54 -11.75
CA PRO A 96 5.76 -2.20 -10.77
C PRO A 96 6.18 -1.30 -9.60
N GLY A 97 6.31 -1.90 -8.42
CA GLY A 97 6.81 -1.24 -7.21
C GLY A 97 8.27 -1.57 -6.88
N THR A 98 8.85 -2.59 -7.54
CA THR A 98 10.21 -3.07 -7.29
C THR A 98 11.22 -2.65 -8.35
N GLN A 99 10.79 -2.03 -9.41
CA GLN A 99 11.64 -1.51 -10.50
C GLN A 99 10.94 -0.39 -11.27
N SER A 100 11.71 0.42 -11.98
CA SER A 100 11.14 1.48 -12.83
C SER A 100 10.16 0.94 -13.88
N SER A 101 9.06 1.64 -14.06
CA SER A 101 8.04 1.35 -15.08
C SER A 101 8.60 1.36 -16.51
N SER A 102 9.73 2.02 -16.73
CA SER A 102 10.45 2.03 -18.01
C SER A 102 10.97 0.65 -18.45
N LYS A 103 11.13 -0.28 -17.49
CA LYS A 103 11.53 -1.68 -17.73
C LYS A 103 10.34 -2.62 -17.97
N ALA A 104 9.13 -2.17 -17.70
CA ALA A 104 7.91 -2.94 -17.92
C ALA A 104 7.39 -2.80 -19.36
N SER A 105 6.42 -3.64 -19.74
CA SER A 105 5.76 -3.57 -21.05
C SER A 105 5.12 -2.20 -21.26
N LYS A 106 5.46 -1.53 -22.36
CA LYS A 106 4.85 -0.23 -22.73
C LYS A 106 3.34 -0.34 -22.92
N LYS A 107 2.85 -1.49 -23.38
CA LYS A 107 1.42 -1.77 -23.56
C LYS A 107 0.73 -1.82 -22.20
N ASP A 108 1.32 -2.51 -21.23
CA ASP A 108 0.76 -2.65 -19.91
C ASP A 108 0.78 -1.31 -19.15
N MET A 109 1.88 -0.57 -19.26
CA MET A 109 1.98 0.76 -18.66
C MET A 109 0.99 1.75 -19.26
N ARG A 110 0.68 1.61 -20.54
CA ARG A 110 -0.41 2.37 -21.16
C ARG A 110 -1.76 1.97 -20.59
N PHE A 111 -2.03 0.67 -20.50
CA PHE A 111 -3.26 0.15 -19.91
C PHE A 111 -3.44 0.66 -18.46
N PHE A 112 -2.43 0.54 -17.63
CA PHE A 112 -2.48 1.04 -16.25
C PHE A 112 -2.81 2.53 -16.18
N ARG A 113 -2.21 3.34 -17.04
CA ARG A 113 -2.50 4.78 -17.07
C ARG A 113 -3.92 5.09 -17.55
N GLU A 114 -4.42 4.38 -18.57
CA GLU A 114 -5.76 4.61 -19.09
C GLU A 114 -6.85 4.24 -18.06
N ILE A 115 -6.75 3.08 -17.43
CA ILE A 115 -7.69 2.66 -16.38
C ILE A 115 -7.52 3.55 -15.13
N GLY A 116 -6.29 3.87 -14.76
CA GLY A 116 -6.02 4.76 -13.63
C GLY A 116 -6.58 6.17 -13.83
N ALA A 117 -6.58 6.69 -15.08
CA ALA A 117 -7.20 7.97 -15.41
C ALA A 117 -8.72 7.93 -15.21
N MET A 118 -9.37 6.84 -15.59
CA MET A 118 -10.81 6.64 -15.31
C MET A 118 -11.07 6.62 -13.79
N GLY A 119 -10.23 5.93 -13.03
CA GLY A 119 -10.31 5.95 -11.57
C GLY A 119 -10.11 7.36 -10.97
N THR A 120 -9.22 8.15 -11.56
CA THR A 120 -9.00 9.56 -11.17
C THR A 120 -10.25 10.41 -11.41
N GLU A 121 -10.92 10.20 -12.54
CA GLU A 121 -12.16 10.90 -12.90
C GLU A 121 -13.29 10.61 -11.89
N GLU A 122 -13.43 9.34 -11.52
CA GLU A 122 -14.50 8.89 -10.62
C GLU A 122 -14.26 9.24 -9.14
N MET A 123 -13.02 9.06 -8.67
CA MET A 123 -12.68 9.18 -7.24
C MET A 123 -12.06 10.53 -6.86
N GLY A 124 -11.55 11.29 -7.83
CA GLY A 124 -10.78 12.51 -7.58
C GLY A 124 -9.39 12.25 -7.00
N TYR A 125 -8.90 11.01 -7.02
CA TYR A 125 -7.55 10.64 -6.57
C TYR A 125 -6.57 10.69 -7.74
N GLY A 126 -5.33 11.11 -7.48
CA GLY A 126 -4.26 10.99 -8.47
C GLY A 126 -3.89 9.53 -8.73
N CYS A 127 -3.42 9.22 -9.96
CA CYS A 127 -2.93 7.89 -10.28
C CYS A 127 -1.44 7.93 -10.64
N ILE A 128 -0.61 7.17 -9.94
CA ILE A 128 0.84 7.15 -10.14
C ILE A 128 1.42 5.73 -10.10
N ASN A 129 2.58 5.56 -10.74
CA ASN A 129 3.37 4.35 -10.59
C ASN A 129 4.06 4.30 -9.23
N ILE A 130 4.07 3.11 -8.60
CA ILE A 130 4.62 2.91 -7.27
C ILE A 130 6.11 3.24 -7.24
N PHE A 131 6.92 2.60 -8.08
CA PHE A 131 8.37 2.76 -8.04
C PHE A 131 8.82 4.15 -8.44
N ASP A 132 8.27 4.68 -9.54
CA ASP A 132 8.79 5.92 -10.13
C ASP A 132 8.32 7.18 -9.38
N SER A 133 7.19 7.10 -8.64
CA SER A 133 6.55 8.32 -8.13
C SER A 133 6.09 8.24 -6.68
N PHE A 134 5.82 7.05 -6.13
CA PHE A 134 5.34 6.91 -4.76
C PHE A 134 6.52 6.87 -3.77
N PHE A 135 7.59 6.15 -4.08
CA PHE A 135 8.78 6.11 -3.24
C PHE A 135 9.63 7.36 -3.42
N THR A 136 10.01 7.98 -2.32
CA THR A 136 10.98 9.10 -2.31
C THR A 136 12.41 8.61 -2.45
N ASP A 137 12.70 7.41 -1.93
CA ASP A 137 13.96 6.70 -2.08
C ASP A 137 13.71 5.38 -2.80
N GLN A 138 14.19 5.27 -4.02
CA GLN A 138 13.99 4.09 -4.86
C GLN A 138 14.84 2.90 -4.41
N GLU A 139 15.83 3.08 -3.57
CA GLU A 139 16.58 1.97 -2.97
C GLU A 139 15.86 1.38 -1.76
N ALA A 140 14.97 2.16 -1.13
CA ALA A 140 14.13 1.75 -0.01
C ALA A 140 12.71 1.32 -0.46
N TYR A 141 12.56 0.76 -1.66
CA TYR A 141 11.26 0.29 -2.13
C TYR A 141 10.73 -0.86 -1.28
N SER A 142 9.42 -0.93 -1.17
CA SER A 142 8.73 -2.04 -0.50
C SER A 142 8.72 -3.29 -1.38
N SER A 143 8.96 -4.45 -0.78
CA SER A 143 9.01 -5.74 -1.46
C SER A 143 7.93 -6.69 -0.93
N GLY A 144 7.63 -7.75 -1.68
CA GLY A 144 6.63 -8.74 -1.29
C GLY A 144 5.20 -8.19 -1.26
N ALA A 145 4.88 -7.22 -2.10
CA ALA A 145 3.56 -6.60 -2.21
C ALA A 145 2.61 -7.42 -3.08
N PHE A 146 1.32 -7.33 -2.77
CA PHE A 146 0.26 -8.08 -3.46
C PHE A 146 0.08 -7.65 -4.92
N ASP A 147 0.08 -6.36 -5.18
CA ASP A 147 -0.06 -5.80 -6.52
C ASP A 147 1.09 -6.18 -7.45
N ASP A 148 2.33 -6.16 -6.95
CA ASP A 148 3.47 -6.67 -7.70
C ASP A 148 3.37 -8.19 -7.95
N TRP A 149 2.94 -8.96 -6.96
CA TRP A 149 2.73 -10.40 -7.17
C TRP A 149 1.64 -10.68 -8.21
N CYS A 150 0.50 -9.99 -8.15
CA CYS A 150 -0.57 -10.13 -9.13
C CYS A 150 -0.09 -9.80 -10.53
N TYR A 151 0.57 -8.66 -10.72
CA TYR A 151 0.99 -8.23 -12.04
C TYR A 151 2.21 -9.00 -12.56
N GLN A 152 3.28 -9.07 -11.77
CA GLN A 152 4.56 -9.60 -12.22
C GLN A 152 4.59 -11.14 -12.29
N SER A 153 3.85 -11.82 -11.40
CA SER A 153 3.84 -13.28 -11.35
C SER A 153 2.63 -13.89 -12.04
N GLN A 154 1.47 -13.25 -11.99
CA GLN A 154 0.22 -13.81 -12.49
C GLN A 154 -0.25 -13.14 -13.78
N GLY A 155 0.32 -11.99 -14.16
CA GLY A 155 -0.15 -11.21 -15.31
C GLY A 155 -1.51 -10.56 -15.09
N ILE A 156 -1.97 -10.45 -13.85
CA ILE A 156 -3.24 -9.85 -13.47
C ILE A 156 -3.01 -8.38 -13.15
N PRO A 157 -3.63 -7.44 -13.89
CA PRO A 157 -3.55 -6.02 -13.53
C PRO A 157 -4.05 -5.78 -12.11
N ALA A 158 -3.28 -5.04 -11.33
CA ALA A 158 -3.61 -4.75 -9.94
C ALA A 158 -3.43 -3.26 -9.64
N TYR A 159 -4.31 -2.71 -8.81
CA TYR A 159 -4.21 -1.36 -8.28
C TYR A 159 -4.30 -1.40 -6.77
N THR A 160 -3.52 -0.54 -6.12
CA THR A 160 -3.63 -0.26 -4.69
C THR A 160 -4.22 1.13 -4.52
N ILE A 161 -5.35 1.22 -3.84
CA ILE A 161 -6.07 2.47 -3.61
C ILE A 161 -5.84 2.89 -2.17
N GLU A 162 -5.02 3.91 -1.96
CA GLU A 162 -4.83 4.54 -0.67
C GLU A 162 -6.04 5.43 -0.37
N LEU A 163 -6.96 4.90 0.41
CA LEU A 163 -8.23 5.56 0.70
C LEU A 163 -8.02 6.77 1.60
N TRP A 164 -8.69 7.86 1.24
CA TRP A 164 -8.80 9.08 2.01
C TRP A 164 -7.48 9.81 2.26
N ASP A 165 -7.50 11.06 2.00
CA ASP A 165 -6.44 11.99 2.38
C ASP A 165 -6.93 12.82 3.58
N LEU A 166 -6.71 12.27 4.77
CA LEU A 166 -7.13 12.90 6.01
C LEU A 166 -6.48 14.28 6.18
N GLU A 167 -5.24 14.43 5.78
CA GLU A 167 -4.47 15.66 5.98
C GLU A 167 -4.97 16.80 5.08
N VAL A 168 -5.18 16.51 3.79
CA VAL A 168 -5.67 17.51 2.83
C VAL A 168 -7.15 17.81 3.04
N ARG A 169 -7.98 16.79 3.21
CA ARG A 169 -9.43 16.95 3.32
C ARG A 169 -9.88 17.51 4.66
N SER A 170 -9.12 17.28 5.72
CA SER A 170 -9.34 17.91 7.03
C SER A 170 -8.76 19.32 7.13
N GLY A 171 -7.91 19.73 6.20
CA GLY A 171 -7.21 21.01 6.25
C GLY A 171 -6.05 21.06 7.26
N CYS A 172 -5.62 19.91 7.78
CA CYS A 172 -4.64 19.83 8.89
C CYS A 172 -3.19 19.63 8.44
N GLY A 173 -2.89 19.36 7.16
CA GLY A 173 -1.54 19.03 6.77
C GLY A 173 -1.20 19.19 5.28
N CYS A 174 0.00 18.74 4.91
CA CYS A 174 0.45 18.68 3.54
C CYS A 174 -0.04 17.39 2.87
N PRO A 175 -0.45 17.45 1.58
CA PRO A 175 -0.88 16.26 0.85
C PRO A 175 0.26 15.24 0.74
N TRP A 176 -0.06 13.97 0.93
CA TRP A 176 0.83 12.85 0.66
C TRP A 176 0.39 12.12 -0.62
N PRO A 177 1.28 11.78 -1.54
CA PRO A 177 2.67 12.27 -1.61
C PRO A 177 2.71 13.78 -1.88
N VAL A 178 3.72 14.46 -1.34
CA VAL A 178 3.89 15.90 -1.59
C VAL A 178 4.01 16.13 -3.10
N PRO A 179 3.14 16.94 -3.72
CA PRO A 179 3.22 17.20 -5.15
C PRO A 179 4.61 17.76 -5.51
N LYS A 180 5.30 17.14 -6.46
CA LYS A 180 6.59 17.63 -6.97
C LYS A 180 6.44 18.91 -7.81
N GLU A 181 5.20 19.23 -8.20
CA GLU A 181 4.89 20.42 -8.99
C GLU A 181 3.85 21.30 -8.30
N PRO A 182 3.88 22.62 -8.53
CA PRO A 182 2.88 23.52 -7.96
C PRO A 182 1.52 23.17 -8.51
N LYS A 183 0.54 23.06 -7.60
CA LYS A 183 -0.87 22.80 -7.96
C LYS A 183 -1.34 23.78 -9.02
N THR A 184 -1.99 23.30 -10.05
CA THR A 184 -2.69 24.13 -11.01
C THR A 184 -3.78 24.93 -10.30
N THR A 185 -4.26 26.00 -10.92
CA THR A 185 -5.29 26.87 -10.33
C THR A 185 -6.57 26.09 -9.96
N ALA A 186 -6.88 25.00 -10.70
CA ALA A 186 -8.01 24.11 -10.41
C ALA A 186 -7.82 23.25 -9.16
N GLN A 187 -6.60 23.06 -8.70
CA GLN A 187 -6.28 22.29 -7.47
C GLN A 187 -6.21 23.19 -6.23
N LYS A 188 -6.41 24.50 -6.39
CA LYS A 188 -6.43 25.49 -5.30
C LYS A 188 -7.82 25.92 -4.91
N ALA A 189 -8.85 25.49 -5.60
CA ALA A 189 -10.25 25.71 -5.33
C ALA A 189 -10.89 24.52 -4.62
#